data_a830c79d26fd2b0eee519b8d6a80f5b7
#
_entry.id   a830c79d26fd2b0eee519b8d6a80f5b7
#
_cell.length_a   1.000
_cell.length_b   1.000
_cell.length_c   1.000
_cell.angle_alpha   90.00
_cell.angle_beta   90.00
_cell.angle_gamma   90.00
#
_symmetry.space_group_name_H-M   'P 1'
#
loop_
_entity.id
_entity.type
_entity.pdbx_description
1 polymer ?
#
loop_
_entity_poly.entity_id
_entity_poly.type
_entity_poly.pdbx_seq_one_letter_code
_entity_poly.pdbx_strand_id
1 'polypeptide(L)'
;MYKIRMGIPQMQELWENLEKKYKEQTATKNEVKLFKLLVSCFSKLSNDPRYPGLCTHDIEALTKRYGQKVWESYLENHKPAAGRIFWVYGPYKNDITIIGIEPHPNDKKDTYQKITLSSKAEAQVETEGGEQNKTDKKKRK
;
A
#
# COMPACT_ATOMS: atom_id res chain seq x y z
N MET A 1 -3.65 -16.58 0.12
CA MET A 1 -2.66 -15.49 0.06
C MET A 1 -3.23 -14.31 -0.69
N TYR A 2 -2.97 -13.11 -0.19
CA TYR A 2 -3.52 -11.91 -0.81
C TYR A 2 -2.55 -11.32 -1.82
N LYS A 3 -3.09 -10.71 -2.87
CA LYS A 3 -2.28 -10.02 -3.85
C LYS A 3 -2.14 -8.58 -3.39
N ILE A 4 -0.93 -8.08 -3.31
CA ILE A 4 -0.67 -6.71 -2.87
C ILE A 4 -0.59 -5.80 -4.09
N ARG A 5 -1.44 -4.78 -4.13
CA ARG A 5 -1.46 -3.81 -5.22
C ARG A 5 -1.13 -2.43 -4.69
N MET A 6 -0.63 -1.59 -5.55
CA MET A 6 -0.38 -0.19 -5.18
C MET A 6 -1.51 0.65 -5.71
N GLY A 7 -2.03 1.52 -4.85
CA GLY A 7 -3.10 2.44 -5.26
C GLY A 7 -2.59 3.43 -6.28
N ILE A 8 -3.46 3.83 -7.18
CA ILE A 8 -3.08 4.72 -8.26
C ILE A 8 -3.62 6.11 -8.01
N PRO A 9 -2.91 7.11 -8.47
CA PRO A 9 -1.57 7.00 -9.04
C PRO A 9 -0.46 7.11 -7.99
N GLN A 10 -0.78 7.60 -6.80
CA GLN A 10 0.24 8.01 -5.85
C GLN A 10 1.14 6.88 -5.33
N MET A 11 0.52 5.79 -4.88
CA MET A 11 1.34 4.71 -4.33
C MET A 11 2.08 3.97 -5.41
N GLN A 12 1.47 3.83 -6.57
CA GLN A 12 2.12 3.19 -7.69
C GLN A 12 3.38 3.96 -8.09
N GLU A 13 3.28 5.29 -8.19
CA GLU A 13 4.42 6.11 -8.54
C GLU A 13 5.52 6.03 -7.49
N LEU A 14 5.13 6.09 -6.23
CA LEU A 14 6.09 6.02 -5.14
C LEU A 14 6.83 4.69 -5.16
N TRP A 15 6.10 3.61 -5.32
CA TRP A 15 6.69 2.28 -5.32
C TRP A 15 7.64 2.07 -6.50
N GLU A 16 7.20 2.45 -7.69
CA GLU A 16 8.03 2.29 -8.89
C GLU A 16 9.31 3.11 -8.80
N ASN A 17 9.21 4.32 -8.28
CA ASN A 17 10.37 5.16 -8.13
C ASN A 17 11.36 4.58 -7.12
N LEU A 18 10.82 4.10 -6.00
CA LEU A 18 11.65 3.52 -4.94
C LEU A 18 12.34 2.25 -5.43
N GLU A 19 11.59 1.40 -6.12
CA GLU A 19 12.13 0.15 -6.64
C GLU A 19 13.22 0.40 -7.67
N LYS A 20 13.00 1.39 -8.53
CA LYS A 20 13.97 1.74 -9.56
C LYS A 20 15.26 2.23 -8.92
N LYS A 21 15.17 3.13 -7.94
CA LYS A 21 16.35 3.63 -7.26
C LYS A 21 17.11 2.52 -6.55
N TYR A 22 16.37 1.59 -5.96
CA TYR A 22 17.00 0.48 -5.26
C TYR A 22 17.78 -0.38 -6.25
N LYS A 23 17.19 -0.71 -7.39
CA LYS A 23 17.85 -1.54 -8.38
C LYS A 23 19.04 -0.86 -9.02
N GLU A 24 18.96 0.45 -9.22
CA GLU A 24 20.05 1.21 -9.80
C GLU A 24 21.10 1.62 -8.79
N GLN A 25 20.85 1.30 -7.52
CA GLN A 25 21.78 1.63 -6.45
C GLN A 25 21.97 3.14 -6.28
N THR A 26 20.91 3.89 -6.55
CA THR A 26 20.93 5.34 -6.37
C THR A 26 20.07 5.77 -5.17
N ALA A 27 19.50 4.82 -4.45
CA ALA A 27 18.66 5.15 -3.30
C ALA A 27 19.51 5.61 -2.12
N THR A 28 18.97 6.55 -1.34
CA THR A 28 19.61 6.98 -0.11
C THR A 28 19.50 5.86 0.92
N LYS A 29 20.25 6.01 2.03
CA LYS A 29 20.17 5.04 3.09
C LYS A 29 18.76 4.89 3.60
N ASN A 30 18.06 6.00 3.80
CA ASN A 30 16.69 5.94 4.31
C ASN A 30 15.75 5.29 3.30
N GLU A 31 15.97 5.53 2.01
CA GLU A 31 15.15 4.90 0.97
C GLU A 31 15.39 3.40 0.92
N VAL A 32 16.62 2.97 1.08
CA VAL A 32 16.93 1.53 1.12
C VAL A 32 16.24 0.88 2.31
N LYS A 33 16.31 1.54 3.48
CA LYS A 33 15.68 1.00 4.67
C LYS A 33 14.17 0.90 4.48
N LEU A 34 13.56 1.95 3.95
CA LEU A 34 12.12 1.96 3.71
C LEU A 34 11.72 0.86 2.73
N PHE A 35 12.47 0.71 1.65
CA PHE A 35 12.16 -0.32 0.66
C PHE A 35 12.18 -1.71 1.29
N LYS A 36 13.20 -2.00 2.09
CA LYS A 36 13.30 -3.31 2.72
C LYS A 36 12.18 -3.55 3.73
N LEU A 37 11.81 -2.51 4.48
CA LEU A 37 10.72 -2.64 5.42
C LEU A 37 9.39 -2.87 4.70
N LEU A 38 9.19 -2.19 3.57
CA LEU A 38 7.97 -2.38 2.79
C LEU A 38 7.88 -3.79 2.23
N VAL A 39 8.98 -4.30 1.68
CA VAL A 39 8.99 -5.66 1.14
C VAL A 39 8.63 -6.66 2.22
N SER A 40 9.23 -6.52 3.40
CA SER A 40 8.95 -7.43 4.51
C SER A 40 7.50 -7.32 4.97
N CYS A 41 7.01 -6.09 5.09
CA CYS A 41 5.65 -5.85 5.54
C CYS A 41 4.64 -6.43 4.55
N PHE A 42 4.88 -6.21 3.25
CA PHE A 42 3.97 -6.71 2.22
C PHE A 42 3.93 -8.23 2.20
N SER A 43 5.07 -8.87 2.47
CA SER A 43 5.11 -10.33 2.54
C SER A 43 4.23 -10.83 3.69
N LYS A 44 4.35 -10.21 4.86
CA LYS A 44 3.53 -10.59 6.01
C LYS A 44 2.06 -10.33 5.74
N LEU A 45 1.76 -9.17 5.18
CA LEU A 45 0.38 -8.79 4.89
C LEU A 45 -0.25 -9.74 3.89
N SER A 46 0.51 -10.14 2.87
CA SER A 46 0.03 -11.06 1.85
C SER A 46 -0.32 -12.41 2.45
N ASN A 47 0.49 -12.88 3.39
CA ASN A 47 0.24 -14.16 4.02
C ASN A 47 -0.84 -14.11 5.09
N ASP A 48 -0.86 -13.04 5.88
CA ASP A 48 -1.82 -12.94 6.97
C ASP A 48 -1.97 -11.50 7.42
N PRO A 49 -3.00 -10.79 6.97
CA PRO A 49 -3.18 -9.38 7.37
C PRO A 49 -3.33 -9.20 8.87
N ARG A 50 -3.63 -10.29 9.59
CA ARG A 50 -3.77 -10.22 11.04
C ARG A 50 -2.56 -10.71 11.79
N TYR A 51 -1.43 -10.88 11.08
CA TYR A 51 -0.18 -11.24 11.73
C TYR A 51 0.06 -10.28 12.89
N PRO A 52 0.28 -10.78 14.12
CA PRO A 52 0.30 -9.93 15.30
C PRO A 52 1.27 -8.75 15.26
N GLY A 53 2.44 -8.94 14.69
CA GLY A 53 3.43 -7.87 14.62
C GLY A 53 3.00 -6.68 13.79
N LEU A 54 2.05 -6.87 12.87
CA LEU A 54 1.55 -5.78 12.04
C LEU A 54 0.63 -4.85 12.81
N CYS A 55 0.06 -5.32 13.91
CA CYS A 55 -0.88 -4.53 14.71
C CYS A 55 -1.99 -3.91 13.87
N THR A 56 -2.52 -4.70 12.94
CA THR A 56 -3.53 -4.20 12.01
C THR A 56 -4.81 -3.77 12.73
N HIS A 57 -5.28 -2.58 12.42
CA HIS A 57 -6.54 -2.08 12.96
C HIS A 57 -7.11 -1.04 12.02
N ASP A 58 -8.42 -0.79 12.10
CA ASP A 58 -9.03 0.18 11.19
C ASP A 58 -8.91 1.59 11.75
N ILE A 59 -8.89 2.54 10.85
CA ILE A 59 -8.77 3.95 11.21
C ILE A 59 -10.00 4.67 10.70
N GLU A 60 -10.88 5.04 11.61
CA GLU A 60 -12.16 5.64 11.25
C GLU A 60 -12.01 6.94 10.45
N ALA A 61 -11.09 7.79 10.84
CA ALA A 61 -10.90 9.06 10.15
C ALA A 61 -10.55 8.86 8.69
N LEU A 62 -9.69 7.87 8.39
CA LEU A 62 -9.32 7.58 7.02
C LEU A 62 -10.44 6.87 6.28
N THR A 63 -11.19 6.03 6.98
CA THR A 63 -12.34 5.35 6.39
C THR A 63 -13.35 6.39 5.88
N LYS A 64 -13.62 7.41 6.70
CA LYS A 64 -14.55 8.46 6.28
C LYS A 64 -13.99 9.26 5.10
N ARG A 65 -12.72 9.58 5.17
CA ARG A 65 -12.09 10.38 4.14
C ARG A 65 -12.01 9.65 2.80
N TYR A 66 -11.68 8.37 2.85
CA TYR A 66 -11.46 7.59 1.63
C TYR A 66 -12.76 7.03 1.03
N GLY A 67 -13.75 6.80 1.87
CA GLY A 67 -15.02 6.26 1.41
C GLY A 67 -15.12 4.75 1.46
N GLN A 68 -14.16 4.09 2.07
CA GLN A 68 -14.14 2.65 2.20
C GLN A 68 -13.32 2.34 3.46
N LYS A 69 -13.55 1.22 4.11
CA LYS A 69 -12.83 0.90 5.35
C LYS A 69 -11.33 0.84 5.11
N VAL A 70 -10.59 1.66 5.85
CA VAL A 70 -9.14 1.76 5.73
C VAL A 70 -8.49 1.15 6.95
N TRP A 71 -7.50 0.30 6.70
CA TRP A 71 -6.75 -0.39 7.75
C TRP A 71 -5.34 0.18 7.82
N GLU A 72 -4.78 0.14 9.02
CA GLU A 72 -3.40 0.55 9.25
C GLU A 72 -2.61 -0.66 9.69
N SER A 73 -1.40 -0.82 9.18
CA SER A 73 -0.49 -1.86 9.64
C SER A 73 0.89 -1.25 9.80
N TYR A 74 1.66 -1.79 10.76
CA TYR A 74 2.98 -1.25 11.05
C TYR A 74 4.02 -1.86 10.12
N LEU A 75 5.00 -1.06 9.73
CA LEU A 75 6.08 -1.55 8.88
C LEU A 75 7.02 -2.47 9.65
N GLU A 76 7.22 -2.18 10.93
CA GLU A 76 8.11 -2.99 11.73
C GLU A 76 7.34 -3.47 12.94
N ASN A 77 7.53 -4.71 13.34
CA ASN A 77 6.75 -5.32 14.40
C ASN A 77 6.64 -4.44 15.64
N HIS A 78 5.41 -4.11 16.00
CA HIS A 78 5.12 -3.34 17.21
C HIS A 78 5.84 -1.98 17.30
N LYS A 79 6.30 -1.44 16.19
CA LYS A 79 7.02 -0.16 16.21
C LYS A 79 6.35 0.84 15.28
N PRO A 80 5.33 1.56 15.76
CA PRO A 80 4.66 2.52 14.88
C PRO A 80 5.57 3.64 14.39
N ALA A 81 6.61 3.97 15.16
CA ALA A 81 7.52 5.03 14.76
C ALA A 81 8.37 4.65 13.55
N ALA A 82 8.46 3.36 13.25
CA ALA A 82 9.23 2.93 12.08
C ALA A 82 8.47 3.14 10.77
N GLY A 83 7.19 3.44 10.87
CA GLY A 83 6.37 3.69 9.70
C GLY A 83 5.14 2.82 9.69
N ARG A 84 4.16 3.22 8.90
CA ARG A 84 2.88 2.54 8.81
C ARG A 84 2.39 2.56 7.39
N ILE A 85 1.59 1.58 7.02
CA ILE A 85 0.93 1.57 5.72
C ILE A 85 -0.56 1.62 5.96
N PHE A 86 -1.28 2.17 5.00
CA PHE A 86 -2.74 2.23 5.04
C PHE A 86 -3.25 1.51 3.81
N TRP A 87 -4.24 0.65 3.99
CA TRP A 87 -4.69 -0.20 2.90
C TRP A 87 -6.17 -0.52 3.00
N VAL A 88 -6.72 -0.98 1.88
CA VAL A 88 -8.11 -1.40 1.80
C VAL A 88 -8.15 -2.77 1.13
N TYR A 89 -9.22 -3.51 1.39
CA TYR A 89 -9.45 -4.75 0.66
C TYR A 89 -10.03 -4.39 -0.71
N GLY A 90 -9.68 -5.15 -1.71
CA GLY A 90 -10.19 -4.95 -3.05
C GLY A 90 -9.13 -4.42 -3.98
N PRO A 91 -9.52 -4.16 -5.22
CA PRO A 91 -10.87 -4.19 -5.77
C PRO A 91 -11.41 -5.59 -6.00
N TYR A 92 -10.54 -6.56 -6.15
CA TYR A 92 -11.00 -7.92 -6.38
C TYR A 92 -10.87 -8.77 -5.13
N LYS A 93 -11.52 -9.92 -5.15
CA LYS A 93 -11.41 -10.83 -4.02
C LYS A 93 -9.95 -11.21 -3.82
N ASN A 94 -9.52 -11.22 -2.58
CA ASN A 94 -8.15 -11.55 -2.20
C ASN A 94 -7.12 -10.50 -2.63
N ASP A 95 -7.57 -9.31 -2.96
CA ASP A 95 -6.65 -8.20 -3.21
C ASP A 95 -6.55 -7.32 -1.98
N ILE A 96 -5.37 -6.78 -1.76
CA ILE A 96 -5.16 -5.72 -0.79
C ILE A 96 -4.46 -4.61 -1.55
N THR A 97 -5.02 -3.41 -1.48
CA THR A 97 -4.46 -2.26 -2.17
C THR A 97 -3.89 -1.27 -1.16
N ILE A 98 -2.62 -0.97 -1.30
CA ILE A 98 -1.92 -0.02 -0.43
C ILE A 98 -2.26 1.37 -0.93
N ILE A 99 -2.86 2.21 -0.07
CA ILE A 99 -3.28 3.53 -0.48
C ILE A 99 -2.51 4.65 0.22
N GLY A 100 -1.68 4.31 1.19
CA GLY A 100 -0.88 5.33 1.86
C GLY A 100 0.28 4.71 2.60
N ILE A 101 1.33 5.48 2.80
CA ILE A 101 2.52 5.06 3.53
C ILE A 101 2.97 6.23 4.37
N GLU A 102 3.24 5.99 5.65
CA GLU A 102 3.80 6.98 6.53
C GLU A 102 4.97 6.36 7.27
N PRO A 103 6.13 6.97 7.23
CA PRO A 103 6.37 8.29 6.70
C PRO A 103 6.49 8.28 5.19
N HIS A 104 5.84 9.22 4.56
CA HIS A 104 6.02 9.44 3.14
C HIS A 104 7.28 10.30 3.00
N PRO A 105 8.08 10.13 1.98
CA PRO A 105 9.33 10.87 1.87
C PRO A 105 9.19 12.37 2.03
N ASN A 106 8.09 12.94 1.60
CA ASN A 106 7.89 14.36 1.68
C ASN A 106 6.91 14.82 2.73
N ASP A 107 6.39 13.90 3.53
CA ASP A 107 5.39 14.28 4.52
C ASP A 107 5.99 14.47 5.88
N LYS A 108 5.44 15.38 6.63
CA LYS A 108 5.89 15.53 7.96
C LYS A 108 5.05 14.88 8.87
N LYS A 109 4.12 14.43 8.75
CA LYS A 109 3.41 13.70 9.59
C LYS A 109 2.52 14.10 10.37
N ASP A 110 1.91 13.51 10.86
CA ASP A 110 1.25 13.65 11.89
C ASP A 110 -0.17 13.59 11.92
N THR A 111 -1.04 14.13 11.17
CA THR A 111 -2.47 13.93 11.34
C THR A 111 -2.97 13.17 10.15
N TYR A 112 -4.00 12.38 10.35
CA TYR A 112 -4.54 11.58 9.28
C TYR A 112 -5.11 12.42 8.14
N GLN A 113 -5.37 13.68 8.39
CA GLN A 113 -5.84 14.54 7.32
C GLN A 113 -4.77 14.92 6.36
N LYS A 114 -3.51 14.83 6.79
CA LYS A 114 -2.40 15.22 5.94
C LYS A 114 -1.73 14.07 5.23
N ILE A 115 -2.14 12.85 5.51
CA ILE A 115 -1.53 11.70 4.88
C ILE A 115 -1.93 11.68 3.40
N THR A 116 -0.95 11.45 2.53
CA THR A 116 -1.20 11.34 1.11
C THR A 116 -1.81 9.98 0.82
N LEU A 117 -3.00 9.98 0.27
CA LEU A 117 -3.68 8.73 -0.09
C LEU A 117 -3.83 8.65 -1.60
N SER A 118 -3.74 7.44 -2.11
CA SER A 118 -4.00 7.22 -3.53
C SER A 118 -5.46 7.47 -3.84
N SER A 119 -5.70 7.91 -5.06
CA SER A 119 -7.04 8.27 -5.47
C SER A 119 -7.95 7.07 -5.64
N LYS A 120 -7.41 5.96 -6.08
CA LYS A 120 -8.21 4.78 -6.31
C LYS A 120 -7.56 3.51 -5.86
N ALA A 121 -8.38 2.56 -5.48
CA ALA A 121 -7.91 1.24 -5.16
C ALA A 121 -8.00 0.31 -6.33
N GLU A 122 -8.81 0.60 -7.35
CA GLU A 122 -8.93 -0.33 -8.37
C GLU A 122 -7.86 -0.28 -9.32
N ALA A 123 -7.66 -1.32 -9.95
CA ALA A 123 -6.57 -1.45 -10.70
C ALA A 123 -6.78 -1.19 -12.01
N GLN A 124 -6.48 -0.33 -12.51
CA GLN A 124 -6.62 -0.17 -13.75
C GLN A 124 -5.83 -0.97 -14.40
N VAL A 125 -5.12 -1.38 -13.81
CA VAL A 125 -4.29 -2.15 -14.24
C VAL A 125 -4.52 -3.19 -14.84
N GLU A 126 -5.16 -3.50 -14.87
CA GLU A 126 -5.33 -4.53 -15.35
C GLU A 126 -4.83 -4.60 -16.52
N THR A 127 -4.41 -4.02 -16.87
CA THR A 127 -3.95 -4.06 -17.96
C THR A 127 -2.93 -4.76 -18.08
N GLU A 128 -2.47 -5.27 -17.70
CA GLU A 128 -1.54 -5.91 -17.84
C GLU A 128 -1.66 -6.98 -18.11
N GLY A 129 -1.87 -7.27 -18.55
CA GLY A 129 -2.01 -8.18 -18.81
C GLY A 129 -2.52 -8.89 -18.82
N GLY A 130 -3.09 -8.71 -18.91
CA GLY A 130 -3.55 -9.28 -18.87
C GLY A 130 -4.40 -9.72 -18.84
N GLU A 131 -4.71 -9.70 -18.86
CA GLU A 131 -5.31 -10.10 -18.74
C GLU A 131 -6.24 -10.21 -18.69
N GLN A 132 -6.69 -10.09 -18.69
CA GLN A 132 -7.34 -10.17 -18.66
C GLN A 132 -8.31 -10.15 -18.54
N ASN A 133 -8.60 -10.17 -18.54
CA ASN A 133 -9.23 -10.08 -18.60
C ASN A 133 -10.15 -9.81 -18.53
N LYS A 134 -10.52 -9.66 -18.86
CA LYS A 134 -11.01 -9.36 -18.88
C LYS A 134 -11.96 -9.46 -18.66
N THR A 135 -12.16 -9.57 -18.53
CA THR A 135 -12.74 -9.65 -18.45
C THR A 135 -13.61 -9.56 -18.03
N ASP A 136 -13.61 -9.66 -17.97
CA ASP A 136 -13.97 -9.59 -17.79
C ASP A 136 -14.66 -8.99 -17.60
N LYS A 137 -14.63 -8.64 -17.63
CA LYS A 137 -14.61 -8.03 -17.60
C LYS A 137 -15.27 -7.48 -17.75
N LYS A 138 -15.42 -7.42 -17.89
CA LYS A 138 -15.45 -6.86 -18.09
C LYS A 138 -16.19 -6.51 -18.02
N LYS A 139 -16.25 -6.59 -17.95
CA LYS A 139 -16.34 -6.26 -17.91
C LYS A 139 -17.00 -5.92 -17.67
N ARG A 140 -16.97 -5.93 -17.48
CA ARG A 140 -16.92 -5.60 -17.26
C ARG A 140 -17.52 -5.24 -17.17
N LYS A 141 -17.44 -5.13 -17.24
CA LYS A 141 -17.28 -4.84 -17.16
C LYS A 141 -17.72 -4.66 -17.24
#